data_be7828ce17790cfc838ff7e9d8cf6b22
#
_entry.id   be7828ce17790cfc838ff7e9d8cf6b22
#
_cell.length_a   1.000
_cell.length_b   1.000
_cell.length_c   1.000
_cell.angle_alpha   90.00
_cell.angle_beta   90.00
_cell.angle_gamma   90.00
#
_symmetry.space_group_name_H-M   'P 1'
#
loop_
_entity.id
_entity.type
_entity.pdbx_description
1 polymer ?
#
loop_
_entity_poly.entity_id
_entity_poly.type
_entity_poly.pdbx_seq_one_letter_code
_entity_poly.pdbx_strand_id
1 'polypeptide(L)'
;MSRPAALALIAASLSLALAGCSSKGRPIITVGSQKVTVAEFERTARGAQAQYEGSPEAAKAQFVQDLERRALMLEMAHRQNLENSSFVINTGRENEQRALVQSLYSRIANPAQRVSEAEARALYEARKTEASVWLIYTSSETAAQAALARLRSGEPFEQVSRSYSLPGLLPPDGNMGWISPGALPDPLDGALRSQKVNEVGGPYHSREGWFLLKVAERRPHEQGPYEVQRSTMLDLMRQRKQRAAFNRSYMDLKDEYDVQAAPGGAQLLFRVENASEPLTPTPDQRQMPLATYRGGVYRLNDALTDLQRADSQKPPFQLLPAVEIWIEAQVMTRVAVIEARRRHLNEEPDVAASLRAQREQAILNGIYQLAVASVPAPGPDLVKMAWERVRANYRKLESAHVAMLDVADSSLARRVYEAHATTPLLADAAKQVDPALKVIETTVHYPSTDPEWSSLAVLFTQQEAGAWLGPVQHEGGYRFLQLLDKQMSDQNFEDLPAATQQNIEGSAGELARDQRFNQFTDSLATAFHPVVDHALIAKLPWPVPMDAMR
;
A
#
# COMPACT_ATOMS: atom_id res chain seq x y z
N MET A 1 79.04 -48.72 -14.49
CA MET A 1 78.02 -49.53 -15.15
C MET A 1 77.00 -49.91 -14.09
N SER A 2 75.74 -49.77 -14.41
CA SER A 2 74.53 -50.18 -13.69
C SER A 2 74.23 -49.52 -12.32
N ARG A 3 73.24 -48.60 -12.32
CA ARG A 3 72.50 -48.08 -11.18
C ARG A 3 71.57 -49.13 -10.57
N PRO A 4 71.28 -49.07 -9.30
CA PRO A 4 69.91 -49.39 -8.87
C PRO A 4 69.12 -48.23 -8.39
N ALA A 5 67.84 -48.28 -8.72
CA ALA A 5 66.82 -47.34 -8.41
C ALA A 5 66.46 -47.36 -6.91
N ALA A 6 66.40 -46.14 -6.29
CA ALA A 6 65.84 -45.97 -4.97
C ALA A 6 64.36 -45.64 -5.12
N LEU A 7 63.49 -46.53 -4.66
CA LEU A 7 62.07 -46.26 -4.46
C LEU A 7 61.88 -45.28 -3.26
N ALA A 8 61.50 -44.07 -3.53
CA ALA A 8 60.98 -43.14 -2.50
C ALA A 8 59.49 -43.39 -2.27
N LEU A 9 59.14 -43.98 -1.14
CA LEU A 9 57.79 -44.07 -0.62
C LEU A 9 57.36 -42.64 -0.21
N ILE A 10 56.50 -42.01 -1.02
CA ILE A 10 55.77 -40.81 -0.62
C ILE A 10 54.56 -41.29 0.19
N ALA A 11 54.67 -41.19 1.51
CA ALA A 11 53.50 -41.26 2.40
C ALA A 11 52.61 -40.03 2.17
N ALA A 12 51.57 -40.23 1.40
CA ALA A 12 50.50 -39.23 1.29
C ALA A 12 49.73 -39.20 2.61
N SER A 13 50.09 -38.26 3.47
CA SER A 13 49.29 -37.85 4.62
C SER A 13 48.00 -37.24 4.11
N LEU A 14 46.94 -38.04 4.11
CA LEU A 14 45.57 -37.60 3.87
C LEU A 14 45.16 -36.74 5.06
N SER A 15 45.46 -35.44 4.99
CA SER A 15 44.90 -34.46 5.91
C SER A 15 43.40 -34.39 5.64
N LEU A 16 42.60 -35.12 6.42
CA LEU A 16 41.19 -34.83 6.55
C LEU A 16 41.06 -33.39 7.07
N ALA A 17 40.93 -32.46 6.14
CA ALA A 17 40.38 -31.16 6.44
C ALA A 17 38.95 -31.38 6.91
N LEU A 18 38.74 -31.50 8.20
CA LEU A 18 37.47 -31.24 8.87
C LEU A 18 37.13 -29.80 8.59
N ALA A 19 36.65 -29.52 7.36
CA ALA A 19 35.87 -28.36 7.07
C ALA A 19 34.66 -28.47 8.00
N GLY A 20 34.64 -27.69 9.07
CA GLY A 20 33.50 -27.52 9.93
C GLY A 20 32.36 -27.02 9.04
N CYS A 21 31.56 -27.96 8.53
CA CYS A 21 30.27 -27.63 7.90
C CYS A 21 29.48 -26.92 8.96
N SER A 22 29.41 -25.60 8.87
CA SER A 22 28.51 -24.82 9.70
C SER A 22 27.14 -25.48 9.55
N SER A 23 26.52 -25.85 10.66
CA SER A 23 25.19 -26.49 10.69
C SER A 23 24.15 -25.73 9.84
N LYS A 24 24.37 -24.47 9.61
CA LYS A 24 23.55 -23.55 8.81
C LYS A 24 23.52 -23.89 7.30
N GLY A 25 24.55 -24.45 6.74
CA GLY A 25 24.60 -24.90 5.32
C GLY A 25 23.96 -26.26 5.05
N ARG A 26 23.56 -26.99 6.10
CA ARG A 26 23.00 -28.34 5.96
C ARG A 26 21.59 -28.26 5.36
N PRO A 27 21.27 -29.04 4.29
CA PRO A 27 19.94 -29.09 3.73
C PRO A 27 18.98 -29.83 4.67
N ILE A 28 17.78 -29.28 4.84
CA ILE A 28 16.64 -29.86 5.58
C ILE A 28 15.54 -30.37 4.66
N ILE A 29 15.45 -29.82 3.44
CA ILE A 29 14.56 -30.28 2.37
C ILE A 29 15.39 -30.33 1.09
N THR A 30 15.27 -31.39 0.33
CA THR A 30 15.89 -31.55 -1.00
C THR A 30 14.87 -32.08 -1.98
N VAL A 31 14.69 -31.36 -3.10
CA VAL A 31 13.78 -31.72 -4.20
C VAL A 31 14.57 -31.56 -5.51
N GLY A 32 15.03 -32.64 -6.08
CA GLY A 32 15.89 -32.57 -7.26
C GLY A 32 17.12 -31.67 -7.05
N SER A 33 17.21 -30.60 -7.81
CA SER A 33 18.28 -29.58 -7.69
C SER A 33 18.06 -28.57 -6.56
N GLN A 34 16.83 -28.46 -6.07
CA GLN A 34 16.46 -27.48 -5.04
C GLN A 34 16.82 -27.97 -3.64
N LYS A 35 17.39 -27.06 -2.83
CA LYS A 35 17.79 -27.36 -1.45
C LYS A 35 17.39 -26.23 -0.54
N VAL A 36 16.59 -26.52 0.49
CA VAL A 36 16.30 -25.60 1.58
C VAL A 36 17.27 -25.94 2.73
N THR A 37 18.11 -24.99 3.11
CA THR A 37 19.09 -25.15 4.19
C THR A 37 18.56 -24.66 5.53
N VAL A 38 19.23 -25.01 6.64
CA VAL A 38 18.94 -24.47 7.98
C VAL A 38 18.98 -22.94 7.96
N ALA A 39 19.99 -22.34 7.31
CA ALA A 39 20.09 -20.87 7.23
C ALA A 39 18.92 -20.25 6.47
N GLU A 40 18.44 -20.90 5.43
CA GLU A 40 17.27 -20.45 4.67
C GLU A 40 15.98 -20.59 5.49
N PHE A 41 15.79 -21.71 6.17
CA PHE A 41 14.69 -21.90 7.12
C PHE A 41 14.64 -20.76 8.14
N GLU A 42 15.74 -20.50 8.86
CA GLU A 42 15.81 -19.47 9.89
C GLU A 42 15.55 -18.06 9.32
N ARG A 43 16.10 -17.75 8.15
CA ARG A 43 15.90 -16.46 7.49
C ARG A 43 14.45 -16.24 7.09
N THR A 44 13.84 -17.24 6.45
CA THR A 44 12.45 -17.18 5.97
C THR A 44 11.47 -17.18 7.14
N ALA A 45 11.72 -18.02 8.16
CA ALA A 45 10.89 -18.08 9.36
C ALA A 45 10.81 -16.70 10.07
N ARG A 46 11.93 -16.00 10.26
CA ARG A 46 11.93 -14.67 10.87
C ARG A 46 11.00 -13.67 10.19
N GLY A 47 10.87 -13.75 8.86
CA GLY A 47 9.98 -12.88 8.10
C GLY A 47 8.51 -13.29 8.07
N ALA A 48 8.23 -14.59 8.29
CA ALA A 48 6.91 -15.15 8.04
C ALA A 48 6.23 -15.79 9.26
N GLN A 49 6.97 -16.08 10.35
CA GLN A 49 6.46 -16.87 11.48
C GLN A 49 5.18 -16.28 12.14
N ALA A 50 4.98 -14.95 12.08
CA ALA A 50 3.78 -14.31 12.61
C ALA A 50 2.49 -14.62 11.80
N GLN A 51 2.64 -15.22 10.61
CA GLN A 51 1.51 -15.59 9.74
C GLN A 51 0.97 -17.00 10.04
N TYR A 52 1.68 -17.77 10.87
CA TYR A 52 1.33 -19.15 11.21
C TYR A 52 0.74 -19.20 12.61
N GLU A 53 -0.53 -19.56 12.68
CA GLU A 53 -1.30 -19.62 13.90
C GLU A 53 -1.36 -21.05 14.49
N GLY A 54 -1.76 -21.16 15.76
CA GLY A 54 -1.93 -22.43 16.44
C GLY A 54 -0.78 -22.77 17.40
N SER A 55 -0.63 -24.07 17.73
CA SER A 55 0.51 -24.49 18.58
C SER A 55 1.83 -24.30 17.83
N PRO A 56 2.94 -24.07 18.54
CA PRO A 56 4.26 -23.93 17.91
C PRO A 56 4.63 -25.09 16.97
N GLU A 57 4.24 -26.30 17.32
CA GLU A 57 4.47 -27.51 16.52
C GLU A 57 3.65 -27.51 15.23
N ALA A 58 2.34 -27.15 15.32
CA ALA A 58 1.45 -27.07 14.16
C ALA A 58 1.89 -25.96 13.21
N ALA A 59 2.17 -24.76 13.73
CA ALA A 59 2.66 -23.62 12.97
C ALA A 59 3.99 -23.93 12.24
N LYS A 60 4.93 -24.58 12.93
CA LYS A 60 6.19 -25.04 12.35
C LYS A 60 5.99 -26.09 11.26
N ALA A 61 5.10 -27.06 11.48
CA ALA A 61 4.81 -28.10 10.50
C ALA A 61 4.21 -27.50 9.21
N GLN A 62 3.29 -26.55 9.34
CA GLN A 62 2.71 -25.83 8.22
C GLN A 62 3.78 -25.03 7.45
N PHE A 63 4.63 -24.31 8.16
CA PHE A 63 5.75 -23.58 7.54
C PHE A 63 6.70 -24.48 6.77
N VAL A 64 7.04 -25.66 7.32
CA VAL A 64 7.89 -26.66 6.63
C VAL A 64 7.21 -27.18 5.37
N GLN A 65 5.91 -27.45 5.43
CA GLN A 65 5.12 -27.88 4.27
C GLN A 65 5.13 -26.80 3.15
N ASP A 66 5.03 -25.54 3.52
CA ASP A 66 5.09 -24.44 2.54
C ASP A 66 6.48 -24.30 1.91
N LEU A 67 7.55 -24.51 2.69
CA LEU A 67 8.92 -24.58 2.14
C LEU A 67 9.11 -25.76 1.18
N GLU A 68 8.54 -26.91 1.49
CA GLU A 68 8.55 -28.09 0.61
C GLU A 68 7.80 -27.82 -0.70
N ARG A 69 6.56 -27.28 -0.62
CA ARG A 69 5.78 -26.89 -1.79
C ARG A 69 6.51 -25.88 -2.68
N ARG A 70 7.15 -24.89 -2.06
CA ARG A 70 8.00 -23.93 -2.77
C ARG A 70 9.14 -24.63 -3.52
N ALA A 71 9.86 -25.55 -2.88
CA ALA A 71 10.94 -26.29 -3.50
C ALA A 71 10.45 -27.19 -4.65
N LEU A 72 9.28 -27.83 -4.50
CA LEU A 72 8.64 -28.62 -5.57
C LEU A 72 8.30 -27.76 -6.79
N MET A 73 7.72 -26.59 -6.59
CA MET A 73 7.39 -25.66 -7.69
C MET A 73 8.64 -25.14 -8.39
N LEU A 74 9.68 -24.78 -7.65
CA LEU A 74 10.94 -24.30 -8.24
C LEU A 74 11.65 -25.42 -9.04
N GLU A 75 11.63 -26.65 -8.57
CA GLU A 75 12.17 -27.80 -9.32
C GLU A 75 11.38 -28.04 -10.62
N MET A 76 10.04 -27.93 -10.56
CA MET A 76 9.20 -27.99 -11.77
C MET A 76 9.57 -26.87 -12.75
N ALA A 77 9.70 -25.62 -12.25
CA ALA A 77 10.07 -24.48 -13.09
C ALA A 77 11.40 -24.73 -13.80
N HIS A 78 12.37 -25.25 -13.05
CA HIS A 78 13.69 -25.57 -13.58
C HIS A 78 13.61 -26.63 -14.69
N ARG A 79 12.93 -27.76 -14.43
CA ARG A 79 12.79 -28.86 -15.42
C ARG A 79 12.02 -28.43 -16.68
N GLN A 80 11.04 -27.57 -16.55
CA GLN A 80 10.23 -27.09 -17.68
C GLN A 80 10.75 -25.79 -18.30
N ASN A 81 11.90 -25.29 -17.82
CA ASN A 81 12.49 -24.03 -18.29
C ASN A 81 11.53 -22.81 -18.19
N LEU A 82 10.62 -22.81 -17.21
CA LEU A 82 9.65 -21.73 -17.02
C LEU A 82 10.30 -20.42 -16.58
N GLU A 83 11.50 -20.47 -16.03
CA GLU A 83 12.32 -19.30 -15.69
C GLU A 83 12.57 -18.38 -16.88
N ASN A 84 12.54 -18.93 -18.10
CA ASN A 84 12.72 -18.24 -19.36
C ASN A 84 11.39 -18.00 -20.11
N SER A 85 10.26 -18.24 -19.48
CA SER A 85 8.96 -17.90 -20.07
C SER A 85 8.79 -16.39 -20.20
N SER A 86 8.03 -15.95 -21.22
CA SER A 86 7.75 -14.53 -21.46
C SER A 86 7.11 -13.86 -20.24
N PHE A 87 6.26 -14.58 -19.51
CA PHE A 87 5.63 -14.10 -18.29
C PHE A 87 6.67 -13.78 -17.20
N VAL A 88 7.56 -14.74 -16.88
CA VAL A 88 8.59 -14.56 -15.85
C VAL A 88 9.60 -13.48 -16.24
N ILE A 89 10.01 -13.45 -17.52
CA ILE A 89 10.94 -12.43 -18.02
C ILE A 89 10.32 -11.03 -17.92
N ASN A 90 9.08 -10.87 -18.33
CA ASN A 90 8.43 -9.56 -18.31
C ASN A 90 8.15 -9.08 -16.88
N THR A 91 7.58 -9.93 -16.03
CA THR A 91 7.36 -9.63 -14.60
C THR A 91 8.68 -9.37 -13.87
N GLY A 92 9.72 -10.17 -14.16
CA GLY A 92 11.05 -9.98 -13.60
C GLY A 92 11.67 -8.63 -13.99
N ARG A 93 11.51 -8.22 -15.26
CA ARG A 93 12.00 -6.93 -15.76
C ARG A 93 11.30 -5.74 -15.06
N GLU A 94 10.00 -5.82 -14.90
CA GLU A 94 9.23 -4.77 -14.21
C GLU A 94 9.61 -4.67 -12.73
N ASN A 95 9.77 -5.80 -12.07
CA ASN A 95 10.20 -5.85 -10.68
C ASN A 95 11.63 -5.30 -10.52
N GLU A 96 12.53 -5.67 -11.42
CA GLU A 96 13.90 -5.13 -11.45
C GLU A 96 13.88 -3.60 -11.61
N GLN A 97 13.11 -3.08 -12.57
CA GLN A 97 12.99 -1.63 -12.76
C GLN A 97 12.53 -0.93 -11.49
N ARG A 98 11.46 -1.41 -10.85
CA ARG A 98 10.96 -0.86 -9.59
C ARG A 98 11.99 -0.90 -8.47
N ALA A 99 12.66 -2.04 -8.29
CA ALA A 99 13.69 -2.21 -7.26
C ALA A 99 14.88 -1.28 -7.48
N LEU A 100 15.34 -1.12 -8.72
CA LEU A 100 16.45 -0.23 -9.07
C LEU A 100 16.08 1.23 -8.84
N VAL A 101 14.90 1.66 -9.27
CA VAL A 101 14.38 3.02 -9.03
C VAL A 101 14.28 3.29 -7.53
N GLN A 102 13.67 2.38 -6.77
CA GLN A 102 13.56 2.50 -5.32
C GLN A 102 14.94 2.54 -4.65
N SER A 103 15.87 1.69 -5.07
CA SER A 103 17.24 1.65 -4.55
C SER A 103 17.97 2.97 -4.79
N LEU A 104 17.88 3.52 -6.01
CA LEU A 104 18.48 4.80 -6.35
C LEU A 104 17.92 5.92 -5.47
N TYR A 105 16.61 6.04 -5.38
CA TYR A 105 15.98 7.11 -4.61
C TYR A 105 16.16 6.96 -3.10
N SER A 106 16.20 5.75 -2.56
CA SER A 106 16.49 5.55 -1.13
C SER A 106 17.90 6.02 -0.77
N ARG A 107 18.88 5.82 -1.64
CA ARG A 107 20.25 6.31 -1.43
C ARG A 107 20.36 7.82 -1.50
N ILE A 108 19.52 8.47 -2.30
CA ILE A 108 19.41 9.94 -2.35
C ILE A 108 18.73 10.46 -1.08
N ALA A 109 17.65 9.78 -0.64
CA ALA A 109 16.85 10.22 0.51
C ALA A 109 17.52 9.96 1.87
N ASN A 110 18.26 8.84 2.02
CA ASN A 110 18.86 8.44 3.31
C ASN A 110 19.80 9.49 3.94
N PRO A 111 20.72 10.13 3.22
CA PRO A 111 21.55 11.21 3.78
C PRO A 111 20.73 12.43 4.22
N ALA A 112 19.61 12.71 3.51
CA ALA A 112 18.71 13.82 3.80
C ALA A 112 17.82 13.60 5.03
N GLN A 113 17.79 12.40 5.61
CA GLN A 113 17.02 12.11 6.83
C GLN A 113 17.64 12.72 8.10
N ARG A 114 18.92 13.10 8.06
CA ARG A 114 19.60 13.71 9.20
C ARG A 114 19.13 15.15 9.38
N VAL A 115 18.42 15.37 10.48
CA VAL A 115 17.90 16.69 10.88
C VAL A 115 18.48 17.04 12.24
N SER A 116 19.07 18.21 12.35
CA SER A 116 19.57 18.75 13.62
C SER A 116 18.45 19.43 14.41
N GLU A 117 18.63 19.50 15.71
CA GLU A 117 17.74 20.24 16.59
C GLU A 117 17.65 21.73 16.21
N ALA A 118 18.75 22.30 15.75
CA ALA A 118 18.78 23.69 15.30
C ALA A 118 17.89 23.94 14.07
N GLU A 119 17.89 23.01 13.10
CA GLU A 119 17.02 23.09 11.92
C GLU A 119 15.54 22.99 12.31
N ALA A 120 15.19 22.08 13.24
CA ALA A 120 13.83 21.93 13.74
C ALA A 120 13.35 23.19 14.47
N ARG A 121 14.20 23.79 15.32
CA ARG A 121 13.88 25.06 15.99
C ARG A 121 13.74 26.21 15.01
N ALA A 122 14.61 26.30 14.01
CA ALA A 122 14.50 27.34 12.97
C ALA A 122 13.19 27.22 12.19
N LEU A 123 12.74 26.00 11.87
CA LEU A 123 11.43 25.79 11.24
C LEU A 123 10.29 26.20 12.18
N TYR A 124 10.35 25.82 13.46
CA TYR A 124 9.35 26.21 14.45
C TYR A 124 9.23 27.73 14.57
N GLU A 125 10.36 28.46 14.67
CA GLU A 125 10.34 29.92 14.74
C GLU A 125 9.77 30.55 13.45
N ALA A 126 10.13 30.00 12.29
CA ALA A 126 9.57 30.48 11.02
C ALA A 126 8.06 30.29 10.94
N ARG A 127 7.52 29.23 11.52
CA ARG A 127 6.08 28.91 11.52
C ARG A 127 5.24 29.73 12.48
N LYS A 128 5.85 30.58 13.33
CA LYS A 128 5.13 31.58 14.12
C LYS A 128 4.48 32.68 13.26
N THR A 129 4.77 32.69 11.97
CA THR A 129 4.13 33.57 10.98
C THR A 129 3.66 32.72 9.83
N GLU A 130 2.42 32.86 9.43
CA GLU A 130 1.88 32.29 8.21
C GLU A 130 1.56 33.37 7.20
N ALA A 131 1.46 32.98 5.93
CA ALA A 131 1.20 33.90 4.84
C ALA A 131 0.00 33.44 4.00
N SER A 132 -0.82 34.38 3.58
CA SER A 132 -1.82 34.17 2.53
C SER A 132 -1.12 34.14 1.19
N VAL A 133 -1.18 33.01 0.49
CA VAL A 133 -0.37 32.69 -0.70
C VAL A 133 -1.27 32.52 -1.90
N TRP A 134 -0.83 33.08 -3.01
CA TRP A 134 -1.42 32.89 -4.32
C TRP A 134 -0.35 32.31 -5.26
N LEU A 135 -0.72 31.25 -6.00
CA LEU A 135 0.17 30.55 -6.92
C LEU A 135 -0.43 30.52 -8.34
N ILE A 136 0.43 30.64 -9.33
CA ILE A 136 0.15 30.29 -10.72
C ILE A 136 1.11 29.18 -11.12
N TYR A 137 0.61 28.12 -11.68
CA TYR A 137 1.38 27.03 -12.27
C TYR A 137 1.44 27.18 -13.78
N THR A 138 2.60 26.87 -14.37
CA THR A 138 2.75 26.72 -15.82
C THR A 138 3.65 25.52 -16.14
N SER A 139 3.41 24.87 -17.28
CA SER A 139 4.22 23.72 -17.73
C SER A 139 5.56 24.13 -18.35
N SER A 140 5.76 25.41 -18.66
CA SER A 140 7.00 25.92 -19.30
C SER A 140 7.42 27.27 -18.77
N GLU A 141 8.73 27.55 -18.86
CA GLU A 141 9.28 28.85 -18.50
C GLU A 141 8.69 29.98 -19.36
N THR A 142 8.52 29.75 -20.66
CA THR A 142 7.94 30.72 -21.57
C THR A 142 6.53 31.12 -21.15
N ALA A 143 5.71 30.15 -20.76
CA ALA A 143 4.36 30.42 -20.25
C ALA A 143 4.41 31.17 -18.92
N ALA A 144 5.35 30.84 -18.02
CA ALA A 144 5.55 31.56 -16.76
C ALA A 144 5.97 33.00 -16.97
N GLN A 145 6.90 33.27 -17.90
CA GLN A 145 7.32 34.61 -18.28
C GLN A 145 6.18 35.42 -18.88
N ALA A 146 5.36 34.81 -19.74
CA ALA A 146 4.17 35.45 -20.33
C ALA A 146 3.13 35.80 -19.23
N ALA A 147 2.87 34.89 -18.30
CA ALA A 147 1.98 35.13 -17.17
C ALA A 147 2.51 36.27 -16.27
N LEU A 148 3.81 36.28 -15.98
CA LEU A 148 4.45 37.32 -15.18
C LEU A 148 4.35 38.69 -15.87
N ALA A 149 4.52 38.76 -17.19
CA ALA A 149 4.36 39.99 -17.94
C ALA A 149 2.93 40.56 -17.84
N ARG A 150 1.89 39.71 -17.93
CA ARG A 150 0.50 40.11 -17.73
C ARG A 150 0.24 40.65 -16.31
N LEU A 151 0.77 39.98 -15.28
CA LEU A 151 0.67 40.46 -13.90
C LEU A 151 1.37 41.82 -13.70
N ARG A 152 2.53 42.00 -14.30
CA ARG A 152 3.26 43.30 -14.27
C ARG A 152 2.56 44.42 -15.03
N SER A 153 1.73 44.10 -16.03
CA SER A 153 0.86 45.08 -16.70
C SER A 153 -0.40 45.46 -15.91
N GLY A 154 -0.59 44.86 -14.73
CA GLY A 154 -1.69 45.18 -13.83
C GLY A 154 -2.91 44.27 -13.98
N GLU A 155 -2.83 43.21 -14.74
CA GLU A 155 -3.92 42.25 -14.85
C GLU A 155 -4.16 41.52 -13.51
N PRO A 156 -5.43 41.31 -13.08
CA PRO A 156 -5.73 40.62 -11.82
C PRO A 156 -5.14 39.21 -11.77
N PHE A 157 -4.53 38.85 -10.63
CA PHE A 157 -3.88 37.55 -10.42
C PHE A 157 -4.80 36.38 -10.72
N GLU A 158 -6.06 36.45 -10.31
CA GLU A 158 -7.09 35.41 -10.52
C GLU A 158 -7.38 35.17 -12.01
N GLN A 159 -7.39 36.21 -12.83
CA GLN A 159 -7.63 36.08 -14.28
C GLN A 159 -6.44 35.42 -14.97
N VAL A 160 -5.24 35.82 -14.58
CA VAL A 160 -4.02 35.20 -15.11
C VAL A 160 -3.92 33.74 -14.63
N SER A 161 -4.24 33.47 -13.36
CA SER A 161 -4.27 32.10 -12.83
C SER A 161 -5.20 31.20 -13.63
N ARG A 162 -6.44 31.61 -13.86
CA ARG A 162 -7.42 30.85 -14.67
C ARG A 162 -6.97 30.58 -16.10
N SER A 163 -6.12 31.46 -16.65
CA SER A 163 -5.64 31.31 -18.02
C SER A 163 -4.47 30.32 -18.16
N TYR A 164 -3.72 30.09 -17.10
CA TYR A 164 -2.47 29.31 -17.14
C TYR A 164 -2.47 28.09 -16.25
N SER A 165 -3.09 28.15 -15.04
CA SER A 165 -3.05 27.04 -14.10
C SER A 165 -3.86 25.84 -14.56
N LEU A 166 -3.33 24.66 -14.29
CA LEU A 166 -4.01 23.40 -14.60
C LEU A 166 -5.19 23.19 -13.63
N PRO A 167 -6.40 22.94 -14.11
CA PRO A 167 -7.51 22.51 -13.28
C PRO A 167 -7.16 21.27 -12.46
N GLY A 168 -7.49 21.30 -11.17
CA GLY A 168 -7.24 20.19 -10.24
C GLY A 168 -5.85 20.17 -9.60
N LEU A 169 -4.88 20.95 -10.12
CA LEU A 169 -3.55 21.09 -9.50
C LEU A 169 -3.52 22.22 -8.47
N LEU A 170 -4.11 23.37 -8.83
CA LEU A 170 -4.26 24.52 -7.96
C LEU A 170 -5.73 25.00 -8.00
N PRO A 171 -6.18 25.78 -6.98
CA PRO A 171 -7.44 26.50 -7.08
C PRO A 171 -7.47 27.37 -8.34
N PRO A 172 -8.62 27.48 -9.04
CA PRO A 172 -8.70 28.20 -10.32
C PRO A 172 -8.30 29.68 -10.23
N ASP A 173 -8.52 30.31 -9.09
CA ASP A 173 -8.14 31.69 -8.80
C ASP A 173 -6.68 31.81 -8.32
N GLY A 174 -6.03 30.69 -8.04
CA GLY A 174 -4.69 30.62 -7.50
C GLY A 174 -4.56 30.84 -6.00
N ASN A 175 -5.67 31.03 -5.29
CA ASN A 175 -5.64 31.30 -3.85
C ASN A 175 -5.45 30.01 -3.05
N MET A 176 -4.28 29.85 -2.46
CA MET A 176 -3.91 28.70 -1.62
C MET A 176 -4.30 28.88 -0.15
N GLY A 177 -4.85 30.03 0.23
CA GLY A 177 -5.14 30.37 1.60
C GLY A 177 -3.88 30.61 2.45
N TRP A 178 -4.01 30.34 3.76
CA TRP A 178 -2.94 30.55 4.73
C TRP A 178 -1.97 29.37 4.76
N ILE A 179 -0.71 29.66 4.48
CA ILE A 179 0.35 28.67 4.37
C ILE A 179 1.44 28.98 5.39
N SER A 180 1.81 28.00 6.19
CA SER A 180 2.95 28.07 7.10
C SER A 180 4.26 27.67 6.40
N PRO A 181 5.41 28.26 6.76
CA PRO A 181 6.72 27.84 6.28
C PRO A 181 6.96 26.34 6.44
N GLY A 182 7.61 25.73 5.45
CA GLY A 182 7.86 24.28 5.37
C GLY A 182 6.78 23.47 4.66
N ALA A 183 5.63 24.07 4.30
CA ALA A 183 4.56 23.39 3.58
C ALA A 183 4.78 23.33 2.06
N LEU A 184 5.45 24.35 1.50
CA LEU A 184 5.74 24.40 0.07
C LEU A 184 7.09 23.73 -0.27
N PRO A 185 7.26 23.21 -1.49
CA PRO A 185 8.57 22.76 -1.96
C PRO A 185 9.53 23.93 -2.15
N ASP A 186 10.83 23.66 -2.05
CA ASP A 186 11.84 24.61 -2.50
C ASP A 186 11.80 24.72 -4.05
N PRO A 187 11.93 25.91 -4.65
CA PRO A 187 12.28 27.21 -4.05
C PRO A 187 11.09 28.03 -3.50
N LEU A 188 9.86 27.56 -3.64
CA LEU A 188 8.66 28.30 -3.24
C LEU A 188 8.62 28.62 -1.74
N ASP A 189 9.07 27.69 -0.88
CA ASP A 189 9.12 27.92 0.56
C ASP A 189 10.15 28.99 0.94
N GLY A 190 11.25 29.09 0.19
CA GLY A 190 12.19 30.19 0.31
C GLY A 190 11.56 31.54 -0.03
N ALA A 191 10.83 31.60 -1.14
CA ALA A 191 10.09 32.77 -1.58
C ALA A 191 8.99 33.15 -0.58
N LEU A 192 8.22 32.17 -0.08
CA LEU A 192 7.20 32.38 0.95
C LEU A 192 7.75 33.16 2.16
N ARG A 193 8.97 32.87 2.58
CA ARG A 193 9.60 33.51 3.76
C ARG A 193 10.17 34.88 3.48
N SER A 194 10.76 35.10 2.31
CA SER A 194 11.53 36.30 2.00
C SER A 194 10.78 37.35 1.16
N GLN A 195 9.76 36.94 0.42
CA GLN A 195 9.07 37.83 -0.52
C GLN A 195 8.24 38.91 0.21
N LYS A 196 8.21 40.11 -0.33
CA LYS A 196 7.39 41.22 0.21
C LYS A 196 5.91 40.98 -0.06
N VAL A 197 5.09 41.50 0.84
CA VAL A 197 3.63 41.48 0.69
C VAL A 197 3.23 42.23 -0.57
N ASN A 198 2.30 41.66 -1.35
CA ASN A 198 1.78 42.13 -2.62
C ASN A 198 2.79 42.14 -3.80
N GLU A 199 3.99 41.65 -3.62
CA GLU A 199 4.94 41.44 -4.72
C GLU A 199 4.69 40.08 -5.40
N VAL A 200 4.78 40.04 -6.72
CA VAL A 200 4.76 38.79 -7.49
C VAL A 200 6.20 38.39 -7.80
N GLY A 201 6.60 37.22 -7.30
CA GLY A 201 7.91 36.64 -7.54
C GLY A 201 7.87 35.44 -8.49
N GLY A 202 9.04 35.12 -8.99
CA GLY A 202 9.23 34.01 -9.94
C GLY A 202 9.71 34.51 -11.32
N PRO A 203 9.76 33.59 -12.34
CA PRO A 203 9.38 32.18 -12.27
C PRO A 203 10.26 31.34 -11.37
N TYR A 204 9.65 30.52 -10.53
CA TYR A 204 10.34 29.53 -9.69
C TYR A 204 10.21 28.16 -10.34
N HIS A 205 11.33 27.52 -10.62
CA HIS A 205 11.36 26.21 -11.23
C HIS A 205 11.38 25.10 -10.15
N SER A 206 10.47 24.15 -10.26
CA SER A 206 10.44 22.92 -9.48
C SER A 206 10.29 21.70 -10.41
N ARG A 207 10.35 20.52 -9.84
CA ARG A 207 10.11 19.28 -10.60
C ARG A 207 8.74 19.26 -11.29
N GLU A 208 7.73 19.84 -10.66
CA GLU A 208 6.35 19.86 -11.14
C GLU A 208 6.16 20.85 -12.28
N GLY A 209 7.06 21.82 -12.45
CA GLY A 209 6.98 22.87 -13.48
C GLY A 209 7.37 24.24 -12.93
N TRP A 210 6.80 25.29 -13.49
CA TRP A 210 7.15 26.68 -13.20
C TRP A 210 6.03 27.37 -12.44
N PHE A 211 6.40 28.14 -11.44
CA PHE A 211 5.46 28.81 -10.54
C PHE A 211 5.72 30.30 -10.43
N LEU A 212 4.63 31.06 -10.36
CA LEU A 212 4.64 32.42 -9.85
C LEU A 212 3.98 32.43 -8.47
N LEU A 213 4.55 33.17 -7.54
CA LEU A 213 4.07 33.26 -6.18
C LEU A 213 3.81 34.73 -5.80
N LYS A 214 2.68 34.98 -5.14
CA LYS A 214 2.36 36.24 -4.49
C LYS A 214 2.02 35.97 -3.03
N VAL A 215 2.65 36.70 -2.11
CA VAL A 215 2.26 36.77 -0.71
C VAL A 215 1.30 37.94 -0.58
N ALA A 216 0.04 37.68 -0.31
CA ALA A 216 -0.99 38.73 -0.18
C ALA A 216 -0.95 39.39 1.22
N GLU A 217 -0.75 38.57 2.26
CA GLU A 217 -0.79 39.03 3.65
C GLU A 217 0.07 38.12 4.52
N ARG A 218 0.48 38.61 5.69
CA ARG A 218 1.14 37.82 6.75
C ARG A 218 0.45 38.07 8.07
N ARG A 219 0.34 37.00 8.88
CA ARG A 219 -0.20 37.10 10.23
C ARG A 219 0.57 36.25 11.22
N PRO A 220 0.56 36.60 12.51
CA PRO A 220 1.02 35.71 13.55
C PRO A 220 0.24 34.38 13.52
N HIS A 221 0.93 33.29 13.77
CA HIS A 221 0.36 31.96 13.93
C HIS A 221 0.73 31.40 15.30
N GLU A 222 -0.28 31.23 16.15
CA GLU A 222 -0.06 30.68 17.48
C GLU A 222 0.27 29.20 17.38
N GLN A 223 1.39 28.84 17.96
CA GLN A 223 1.84 27.46 18.09
C GLN A 223 1.99 27.12 19.57
N GLY A 224 1.70 25.86 19.93
CA GLY A 224 2.02 25.35 21.24
C GLY A 224 3.54 25.35 21.51
N PRO A 225 3.97 25.13 22.75
CA PRO A 225 5.38 25.12 23.12
C PRO A 225 6.22 24.21 22.23
N TYR A 226 7.45 24.63 21.93
CA TYR A 226 8.36 23.86 21.07
C TYR A 226 8.51 22.41 21.53
N GLU A 227 8.61 22.16 22.80
CA GLU A 227 8.82 20.81 23.36
C GLU A 227 7.68 19.84 23.00
N VAL A 228 6.46 20.36 22.86
CA VAL A 228 5.29 19.59 22.40
C VAL A 228 5.33 19.38 20.87
N GLN A 229 5.85 20.37 20.12
CA GLN A 229 5.90 20.35 18.66
C GLN A 229 7.20 19.72 18.10
N ARG A 230 8.17 19.41 18.96
CA ARG A 230 9.52 19.01 18.60
C ARG A 230 9.56 17.84 17.61
N SER A 231 8.83 16.76 17.89
CA SER A 231 8.79 15.59 17.00
C SER A 231 8.22 15.95 15.65
N THR A 232 7.13 16.71 15.62
CA THR A 232 6.49 17.18 14.38
C THR A 232 7.46 18.06 13.56
N MET A 233 8.20 18.96 14.19
CA MET A 233 9.17 19.81 13.49
C MET A 233 10.33 18.99 12.90
N LEU A 234 10.83 18.01 13.64
CA LEU A 234 11.85 17.08 13.13
C LEU A 234 11.35 16.28 11.92
N ASP A 235 10.10 15.79 11.98
CA ASP A 235 9.52 15.02 10.88
C ASP A 235 9.23 15.88 9.65
N LEU A 236 8.67 17.07 9.83
CA LEU A 236 8.46 18.03 8.74
C LEU A 236 9.78 18.40 8.07
N MET A 237 10.81 18.67 8.86
CA MET A 237 12.13 19.04 8.33
C MET A 237 12.79 17.87 7.60
N ARG A 238 12.62 16.64 8.12
CA ARG A 238 13.09 15.42 7.45
C ARG A 238 12.42 15.23 6.09
N GLN A 239 11.09 15.31 6.04
CA GLN A 239 10.33 15.22 4.80
C GLN A 239 10.72 16.31 3.80
N ARG A 240 10.93 17.54 4.28
CA ARG A 240 11.38 18.64 3.43
C ARG A 240 12.77 18.38 2.83
N LYS A 241 13.74 17.97 3.64
CA LYS A 241 15.10 17.65 3.16
C LYS A 241 15.09 16.49 2.17
N GLN A 242 14.29 15.45 2.43
CA GLN A 242 14.15 14.34 1.49
C GLN A 242 13.54 14.79 0.17
N ARG A 243 12.49 15.61 0.21
CA ARG A 243 11.85 16.17 -0.99
C ARG A 243 12.81 17.06 -1.78
N ALA A 244 13.55 17.92 -1.10
CA ALA A 244 14.55 18.78 -1.74
C ALA A 244 15.68 17.98 -2.38
N ALA A 245 16.19 16.94 -1.70
CA ALA A 245 17.21 16.05 -2.24
C ALA A 245 16.70 15.27 -3.47
N PHE A 246 15.47 14.76 -3.40
CA PHE A 246 14.82 14.08 -4.51
C PHE A 246 14.64 15.02 -5.72
N ASN A 247 14.08 16.21 -5.52
CA ASN A 247 13.86 17.17 -6.59
C ASN A 247 15.17 17.60 -7.26
N ARG A 248 16.21 17.86 -6.48
CA ARG A 248 17.54 18.18 -7.01
C ARG A 248 18.08 17.04 -7.87
N SER A 249 18.09 15.82 -7.33
CA SER A 249 18.56 14.66 -8.10
C SER A 249 17.75 14.39 -9.36
N TYR A 250 16.43 14.62 -9.31
CA TYR A 250 15.57 14.51 -10.48
C TYR A 250 15.98 15.50 -11.57
N MET A 251 16.21 16.77 -11.21
CA MET A 251 16.64 17.81 -12.14
C MET A 251 18.04 17.52 -12.70
N ASP A 252 18.99 17.16 -11.80
CA ASP A 252 20.35 16.80 -12.21
C ASP A 252 20.35 15.63 -13.23
N LEU A 253 19.52 14.60 -13.00
CA LEU A 253 19.39 13.49 -13.94
C LEU A 253 18.71 13.89 -15.25
N LYS A 254 17.69 14.76 -15.18
CA LYS A 254 17.04 15.28 -16.38
C LYS A 254 18.02 16.00 -17.29
N ASP A 255 18.86 16.85 -16.71
CA ASP A 255 19.90 17.60 -17.43
C ASP A 255 21.04 16.67 -17.89
N GLU A 256 21.56 15.79 -17.00
CA GLU A 256 22.64 14.86 -17.35
C GLU A 256 22.24 13.95 -18.53
N TYR A 257 21.00 13.48 -18.54
CA TYR A 257 20.52 12.57 -19.59
C TYR A 257 19.87 13.29 -20.77
N ASP A 258 19.91 14.63 -20.82
CA ASP A 258 19.35 15.45 -21.91
C ASP A 258 17.92 15.04 -22.25
N VAL A 259 17.05 15.04 -21.26
CA VAL A 259 15.65 14.63 -21.42
C VAL A 259 14.88 15.75 -22.13
N GLN A 260 14.44 15.48 -23.35
CA GLN A 260 13.75 16.44 -24.21
C GLN A 260 12.39 15.92 -24.66
N ALA A 261 11.36 16.74 -24.57
CA ALA A 261 10.06 16.46 -25.19
C ALA A 261 10.19 16.52 -26.72
N ALA A 262 9.67 15.52 -27.42
CA ALA A 262 9.64 15.54 -28.87
C ALA A 262 8.53 16.49 -29.38
N PRO A 263 8.82 17.32 -30.41
CA PRO A 263 7.82 18.22 -30.97
C PRO A 263 6.55 17.45 -31.40
N GLY A 264 5.38 17.88 -30.92
CA GLY A 264 4.10 17.24 -31.23
C GLY A 264 3.84 15.89 -30.58
N GLY A 265 4.78 15.37 -29.76
CA GLY A 265 4.66 14.06 -29.12
C GLY A 265 3.51 14.00 -28.10
N ALA A 266 3.45 14.95 -27.20
CA ALA A 266 2.37 15.02 -26.20
C ALA A 266 0.99 15.23 -26.87
N GLN A 267 0.91 16.08 -27.90
CA GLN A 267 -0.30 16.30 -28.68
C GLN A 267 -0.77 15.03 -29.39
N LEU A 268 0.17 14.21 -29.87
CA LEU A 268 -0.16 12.92 -30.49
C LEU A 268 -0.80 11.97 -29.47
N LEU A 269 -0.18 11.78 -28.31
CA LEU A 269 -0.72 10.90 -27.26
C LEU A 269 -2.06 11.44 -26.75
N PHE A 270 -2.18 12.76 -26.53
CA PHE A 270 -3.41 13.40 -26.11
C PHE A 270 -4.57 13.11 -27.08
N ARG A 271 -4.34 13.23 -28.41
CA ARG A 271 -5.36 12.93 -29.42
C ARG A 271 -5.76 11.45 -29.42
N VAL A 272 -4.80 10.54 -29.28
CA VAL A 272 -5.08 9.10 -29.24
C VAL A 272 -5.97 8.74 -28.06
N GLU A 273 -5.69 9.31 -26.91
CA GLU A 273 -6.37 9.00 -25.66
C GLU A 273 -7.74 9.68 -25.48
N ASN A 274 -7.97 10.81 -26.18
CA ASN A 274 -9.20 11.60 -26.08
C ASN A 274 -10.03 11.58 -27.40
N ALA A 275 -9.77 10.64 -28.29
CA ALA A 275 -10.59 10.48 -29.47
C ALA A 275 -12.01 10.04 -29.13
N SER A 276 -13.02 10.60 -29.80
CA SER A 276 -14.44 10.26 -29.62
C SER A 276 -14.73 8.80 -29.96
N GLU A 277 -13.95 8.24 -30.92
CA GLU A 277 -13.94 6.82 -31.25
C GLU A 277 -12.54 6.26 -31.01
N PRO A 278 -12.38 4.99 -30.60
CA PRO A 278 -11.08 4.40 -30.34
C PRO A 278 -10.14 4.54 -31.56
N LEU A 279 -9.17 5.43 -31.47
CA LEU A 279 -8.14 5.60 -32.48
C LEU A 279 -7.12 4.48 -32.36
N THR A 280 -7.00 3.66 -33.41
CA THR A 280 -5.92 2.68 -33.55
C THR A 280 -4.76 3.34 -34.31
N PRO A 281 -3.65 3.70 -33.62
CA PRO A 281 -2.51 4.31 -34.27
C PRO A 281 -1.89 3.38 -35.33
N THR A 282 -1.51 3.95 -36.49
CA THR A 282 -0.80 3.21 -37.53
C THR A 282 0.57 2.74 -37.03
N PRO A 283 1.21 1.75 -37.70
CA PRO A 283 2.57 1.32 -37.36
C PRO A 283 3.57 2.48 -37.31
N ASP A 284 3.50 3.42 -38.24
CA ASP A 284 4.37 4.60 -38.29
C ASP A 284 4.11 5.54 -37.10
N GLN A 285 2.85 5.80 -36.78
CA GLN A 285 2.48 6.62 -35.62
C GLN A 285 2.99 5.99 -34.31
N ARG A 286 2.93 4.65 -34.17
CA ARG A 286 3.47 3.95 -33.02
C ARG A 286 4.97 4.16 -32.83
N GLN A 287 5.72 4.39 -33.91
CA GLN A 287 7.17 4.65 -33.84
C GLN A 287 7.51 6.13 -33.62
N MET A 288 6.53 7.04 -33.64
CA MET A 288 6.78 8.47 -33.41
C MET A 288 7.32 8.72 -32.01
N PRO A 289 8.38 9.56 -31.89
CA PRO A 289 8.93 9.90 -30.57
C PRO A 289 7.97 10.81 -29.81
N LEU A 290 7.81 10.54 -28.52
CA LEU A 290 7.14 11.41 -27.54
C LEU A 290 8.17 12.21 -26.74
N ALA A 291 9.32 11.60 -26.48
CA ALA A 291 10.47 12.23 -25.86
C ALA A 291 11.77 11.51 -26.23
N THR A 292 12.89 12.20 -26.09
CA THR A 292 14.24 11.66 -26.26
C THR A 292 15.06 11.85 -24.99
N TYR A 293 16.04 10.98 -24.79
CA TYR A 293 16.99 11.08 -23.67
C TYR A 293 18.27 10.34 -24.02
N ARG A 294 19.37 10.67 -23.36
CA ARG A 294 20.64 9.94 -23.56
C ARG A 294 20.47 8.47 -23.17
N GLY A 295 20.48 7.60 -24.13
CA GLY A 295 20.28 6.15 -23.97
C GLY A 295 18.99 5.63 -24.54
N GLY A 296 18.07 6.49 -25.07
CA GLY A 296 16.87 6.01 -25.72
C GLY A 296 15.91 7.05 -26.26
N VAL A 297 14.85 6.51 -26.83
CA VAL A 297 13.71 7.29 -27.33
C VAL A 297 12.45 6.69 -26.76
N TYR A 298 11.61 7.50 -26.16
CA TYR A 298 10.29 7.10 -25.69
C TYR A 298 9.27 7.34 -26.79
N ARG A 299 8.66 6.29 -27.29
CA ARG A 299 7.76 6.31 -28.45
C ARG A 299 6.30 6.17 -28.03
N LEU A 300 5.39 6.48 -28.96
CA LEU A 300 3.96 6.26 -28.74
C LEU A 300 3.66 4.79 -28.38
N ASN A 301 4.32 3.83 -29.02
CA ASN A 301 4.13 2.42 -28.69
C ASN A 301 4.50 2.08 -27.24
N ASP A 302 5.56 2.70 -26.72
CA ASP A 302 5.97 2.52 -25.33
C ASP A 302 4.90 3.09 -24.37
N ALA A 303 4.39 4.29 -24.69
CA ALA A 303 3.34 4.96 -23.93
C ALA A 303 2.05 4.13 -23.88
N LEU A 304 1.60 3.61 -25.01
CA LEU A 304 0.40 2.76 -25.07
C LEU A 304 0.58 1.48 -24.26
N THR A 305 1.78 0.91 -24.29
CA THR A 305 2.11 -0.28 -23.47
C THR A 305 2.07 0.06 -21.97
N ASP A 306 2.65 1.19 -21.57
CA ASP A 306 2.65 1.62 -20.17
C ASP A 306 1.23 1.95 -19.68
N LEU A 307 0.39 2.58 -20.52
CA LEU A 307 -1.01 2.86 -20.21
C LEU A 307 -1.86 1.59 -20.10
N GLN A 308 -1.63 0.61 -20.97
CA GLN A 308 -2.31 -0.69 -20.89
C GLN A 308 -1.98 -1.42 -19.59
N ARG A 309 -0.74 -1.30 -19.09
CA ARG A 309 -0.32 -1.87 -17.82
C ARG A 309 -0.89 -1.13 -16.62
N ALA A 310 -1.11 0.17 -16.73
CA ALA A 310 -1.70 0.98 -15.66
C ALA A 310 -3.17 0.64 -15.41
N ASP A 311 -3.89 0.11 -16.41
CA ASP A 311 -5.29 -0.33 -16.35
C ASP A 311 -6.19 0.67 -15.59
N SER A 312 -6.73 0.26 -14.44
CA SER A 312 -7.60 1.08 -13.59
C SER A 312 -6.91 2.30 -12.96
N GLN A 313 -5.58 2.35 -12.96
CA GLN A 313 -4.77 3.48 -12.47
C GLN A 313 -4.34 4.43 -13.59
N LYS A 314 -4.94 4.30 -14.77
CA LYS A 314 -4.66 5.19 -15.91
C LYS A 314 -4.96 6.64 -15.52
N PRO A 315 -4.01 7.59 -15.72
CA PRO A 315 -4.25 8.98 -15.38
C PRO A 315 -5.30 9.60 -16.31
N PRO A 316 -6.17 10.49 -15.78
CA PRO A 316 -7.14 11.19 -16.62
C PRO A 316 -6.42 12.25 -17.47
N PHE A 317 -6.23 12.00 -18.77
CA PHE A 317 -5.61 12.94 -19.70
C PHE A 317 -6.62 13.98 -20.20
N GLN A 318 -7.23 14.74 -19.31
CA GLN A 318 -8.18 15.80 -19.68
C GLN A 318 -7.51 17.03 -20.28
N LEU A 319 -6.22 17.23 -20.04
CA LEU A 319 -5.44 18.40 -20.45
C LEU A 319 -4.08 17.98 -20.98
N LEU A 320 -3.61 18.68 -22.03
CA LEU A 320 -2.32 18.41 -22.63
C LEU A 320 -1.14 18.46 -21.65
N PRO A 321 -1.04 19.42 -20.72
CA PRO A 321 0.05 19.43 -19.74
C PRO A 321 0.08 18.21 -18.81
N ALA A 322 -1.06 17.58 -18.52
CA ALA A 322 -1.07 16.32 -17.76
C ALA A 322 -0.40 15.19 -18.54
N VAL A 323 -0.57 15.17 -19.86
CA VAL A 323 0.13 14.23 -20.75
C VAL A 323 1.64 14.51 -20.77
N GLU A 324 2.05 15.76 -20.84
CA GLU A 324 3.47 16.17 -20.81
C GLU A 324 4.15 15.71 -19.53
N ILE A 325 3.54 15.98 -18.37
CA ILE A 325 4.04 15.54 -17.05
C ILE A 325 4.14 14.02 -17.00
N TRP A 326 3.14 13.31 -17.49
CA TRP A 326 3.14 11.85 -17.47
C TRP A 326 4.23 11.28 -18.37
N ILE A 327 4.42 11.80 -19.60
CA ILE A 327 5.49 11.38 -20.51
C ILE A 327 6.86 11.58 -19.83
N GLU A 328 7.08 12.75 -19.25
CA GLU A 328 8.33 13.05 -18.54
C GLU A 328 8.57 12.06 -17.39
N ALA A 329 7.56 11.76 -16.57
CA ALA A 329 7.67 10.81 -15.48
C ALA A 329 8.03 9.39 -15.98
N GLN A 330 7.47 8.95 -17.12
CA GLN A 330 7.82 7.65 -17.72
C GLN A 330 9.26 7.62 -18.21
N VAL A 331 9.72 8.70 -18.82
CA VAL A 331 11.11 8.84 -19.28
C VAL A 331 12.07 8.87 -18.10
N MET A 332 11.77 9.65 -17.07
CA MET A 332 12.61 9.74 -15.86
C MET A 332 12.70 8.42 -15.10
N THR A 333 11.66 7.60 -15.13
CA THR A 333 11.73 6.22 -14.61
C THR A 333 12.76 5.40 -15.37
N ARG A 334 12.82 5.50 -16.68
CA ARG A 334 13.81 4.83 -17.54
C ARG A 334 15.23 5.35 -17.29
N VAL A 335 15.38 6.65 -17.18
CA VAL A 335 16.65 7.31 -16.81
C VAL A 335 17.13 6.83 -15.44
N ALA A 336 16.25 6.76 -14.45
CA ALA A 336 16.59 6.27 -13.11
C ALA A 336 17.10 4.81 -13.14
N VAL A 337 16.52 3.96 -13.99
CA VAL A 337 17.00 2.58 -14.17
C VAL A 337 18.40 2.55 -14.80
N ILE A 338 18.63 3.36 -15.84
CA ILE A 338 19.95 3.48 -16.50
C ILE A 338 21.00 3.95 -15.49
N GLU A 339 20.67 4.97 -14.71
CA GLU A 339 21.57 5.53 -13.70
C GLU A 339 21.84 4.53 -12.56
N ALA A 340 20.81 3.81 -12.09
CA ALA A 340 20.98 2.78 -11.08
C ALA A 340 21.94 1.68 -11.55
N ARG A 341 21.83 1.25 -12.82
CA ARG A 341 22.76 0.29 -13.41
C ARG A 341 24.16 0.87 -13.61
N ARG A 342 24.28 2.14 -14.02
CA ARG A 342 25.57 2.82 -14.13
C ARG A 342 26.30 2.90 -12.77
N ARG A 343 25.54 2.99 -11.68
CA ARG A 343 26.05 2.93 -10.30
C ARG A 343 26.23 1.51 -9.77
N HIS A 344 25.99 0.48 -10.57
CA HIS A 344 26.07 -0.93 -10.18
C HIS A 344 25.15 -1.30 -9.00
N LEU A 345 24.02 -0.61 -8.82
CA LEU A 345 23.10 -0.89 -7.72
C LEU A 345 22.46 -2.28 -7.81
N ASN A 346 22.31 -2.83 -9.00
CA ASN A 346 21.84 -4.21 -9.22
C ASN A 346 22.81 -5.29 -8.67
N GLU A 347 24.07 -4.94 -8.47
CA GLU A 347 25.12 -5.85 -7.97
C GLU A 347 25.30 -5.78 -6.45
N GLU A 348 24.75 -4.74 -5.81
CA GLU A 348 24.80 -4.62 -4.35
C GLU A 348 24.04 -5.76 -3.66
N PRO A 349 24.60 -6.34 -2.59
CA PRO A 349 24.11 -7.59 -2.00
C PRO A 349 22.63 -7.58 -1.60
N ASP A 350 22.16 -6.47 -1.04
CA ASP A 350 20.77 -6.27 -0.63
C ASP A 350 19.82 -6.16 -1.82
N VAL A 351 20.21 -5.42 -2.86
CA VAL A 351 19.43 -5.26 -4.09
C VAL A 351 19.41 -6.56 -4.88
N ALA A 352 20.57 -7.18 -5.06
CA ALA A 352 20.68 -8.45 -5.76
C ALA A 352 19.87 -9.58 -5.06
N ALA A 353 19.84 -9.59 -3.72
CA ALA A 353 19.02 -10.52 -2.96
C ALA A 353 17.52 -10.25 -3.16
N SER A 354 17.10 -8.98 -3.13
CA SER A 354 15.74 -8.57 -3.41
C SER A 354 15.29 -8.95 -4.82
N LEU A 355 16.12 -8.70 -5.82
CA LEU A 355 15.84 -9.06 -7.22
C LEU A 355 15.68 -10.57 -7.41
N ARG A 356 16.54 -11.38 -6.78
CA ARG A 356 16.40 -12.84 -6.80
C ARG A 356 15.09 -13.31 -6.16
N ALA A 357 14.73 -12.75 -5.00
CA ALA A 357 13.49 -13.09 -4.32
C ALA A 357 12.25 -12.70 -5.16
N GLN A 358 12.26 -11.53 -5.80
CA GLN A 358 11.16 -11.08 -6.67
C GLN A 358 11.04 -11.93 -7.94
N ARG A 359 12.17 -12.33 -8.55
CA ARG A 359 12.16 -13.26 -9.70
C ARG A 359 11.58 -14.61 -9.33
N GLU A 360 12.00 -15.14 -8.19
CA GLU A 360 11.47 -16.38 -7.65
C GLU A 360 9.96 -16.29 -7.40
N GLN A 361 9.50 -15.20 -6.78
CA GLN A 361 8.07 -14.99 -6.56
C GLN A 361 7.28 -14.91 -7.87
N ALA A 362 7.84 -14.31 -8.92
CA ALA A 362 7.22 -14.29 -10.24
C ALA A 362 7.08 -15.71 -10.82
N ILE A 363 8.10 -16.56 -10.64
CA ILE A 363 8.05 -17.97 -11.05
C ILE A 363 6.94 -18.70 -10.30
N LEU A 364 6.91 -18.58 -8.97
CA LEU A 364 5.91 -19.24 -8.13
C LEU A 364 4.49 -18.81 -8.47
N ASN A 365 4.27 -17.51 -8.68
CA ASN A 365 2.98 -16.96 -9.12
C ASN A 365 2.58 -17.51 -10.49
N GLY A 366 3.51 -17.58 -11.44
CA GLY A 366 3.26 -18.16 -12.77
C GLY A 366 2.84 -19.63 -12.68
N ILE A 367 3.51 -20.42 -11.86
CA ILE A 367 3.17 -21.82 -11.64
C ILE A 367 1.80 -21.96 -10.96
N TYR A 368 1.53 -21.14 -9.94
CA TYR A 368 0.21 -21.12 -9.30
C TYR A 368 -0.90 -20.85 -10.33
N GLN A 369 -0.73 -19.83 -11.17
CA GLN A 369 -1.71 -19.50 -12.21
C GLN A 369 -1.91 -20.66 -13.20
N LEU A 370 -0.83 -21.34 -13.59
CA LEU A 370 -0.92 -22.54 -14.45
C LEU A 370 -1.67 -23.69 -13.74
N ALA A 371 -1.40 -23.90 -12.46
CA ALA A 371 -2.05 -24.96 -11.68
C ALA A 371 -3.56 -24.75 -11.55
N VAL A 372 -4.00 -23.49 -11.42
CA VAL A 372 -5.42 -23.13 -11.18
C VAL A 372 -6.14 -22.63 -12.42
N ALA A 373 -5.49 -22.53 -13.59
CA ALA A 373 -6.07 -21.95 -14.81
C ALA A 373 -7.34 -22.64 -15.29
N SER A 374 -7.52 -23.90 -14.97
CA SER A 374 -8.65 -24.74 -15.42
C SER A 374 -9.57 -25.16 -14.27
N VAL A 375 -9.61 -24.41 -13.17
CA VAL A 375 -10.54 -24.70 -12.08
C VAL A 375 -11.95 -24.35 -12.51
N PRO A 376 -12.89 -25.29 -12.55
CA PRO A 376 -14.29 -25.02 -12.90
C PRO A 376 -14.96 -24.19 -11.79
N ALA A 377 -16.13 -23.66 -12.09
CA ALA A 377 -16.99 -23.04 -11.07
C ALA A 377 -17.21 -24.01 -9.90
N PRO A 378 -17.24 -23.50 -8.65
CA PRO A 378 -17.39 -24.36 -7.47
C PRO A 378 -18.70 -25.14 -7.52
N GLY A 379 -18.61 -26.45 -7.27
CA GLY A 379 -19.80 -27.30 -7.14
C GLY A 379 -20.56 -27.04 -5.83
N PRO A 380 -21.81 -27.58 -5.72
CA PRO A 380 -22.68 -27.35 -4.56
C PRO A 380 -22.05 -27.70 -3.22
N ASP A 381 -21.21 -28.74 -3.18
CA ASP A 381 -20.52 -29.15 -1.94
C ASP A 381 -19.53 -28.10 -1.44
N LEU A 382 -18.80 -27.44 -2.33
CA LEU A 382 -17.86 -26.38 -1.97
C LEU A 382 -18.59 -25.10 -1.54
N VAL A 383 -19.71 -24.78 -2.19
CA VAL A 383 -20.59 -23.67 -1.77
C VAL A 383 -21.13 -23.94 -0.37
N LYS A 384 -21.58 -25.18 -0.11
CA LYS A 384 -22.01 -25.59 1.21
C LYS A 384 -20.89 -25.49 2.25
N MET A 385 -19.69 -25.96 1.93
CA MET A 385 -18.53 -25.83 2.83
C MET A 385 -18.18 -24.37 3.12
N ALA A 386 -18.21 -23.48 2.12
CA ALA A 386 -17.98 -22.05 2.30
C ALA A 386 -19.07 -21.43 3.18
N TRP A 387 -20.33 -21.80 2.96
CA TRP A 387 -21.46 -21.35 3.77
C TRP A 387 -21.33 -21.78 5.25
N GLU A 388 -21.05 -23.05 5.51
CA GLU A 388 -20.91 -23.59 6.87
C GLU A 388 -19.81 -22.86 7.69
N ARG A 389 -18.78 -22.32 7.04
CA ARG A 389 -17.72 -21.54 7.71
C ARG A 389 -18.19 -20.18 8.20
N VAL A 390 -19.20 -19.61 7.54
CA VAL A 390 -19.62 -18.22 7.79
C VAL A 390 -21.05 -18.10 8.29
N ARG A 391 -21.85 -19.18 8.27
CA ARG A 391 -23.29 -19.15 8.58
C ARG A 391 -23.60 -18.53 9.95
N ALA A 392 -22.71 -18.70 10.92
CA ALA A 392 -22.89 -18.12 12.24
C ALA A 392 -22.97 -16.58 12.24
N ASN A 393 -22.42 -15.93 11.20
CA ASN A 393 -22.45 -14.48 11.00
C ASN A 393 -23.77 -14.01 10.35
N TYR A 394 -24.60 -14.94 9.86
CA TYR A 394 -25.81 -14.65 9.10
C TYR A 394 -27.06 -15.15 9.83
N ARG A 395 -27.13 -14.85 11.13
CA ARG A 395 -28.33 -15.11 11.93
C ARG A 395 -29.25 -13.90 11.87
N LYS A 396 -30.56 -14.13 11.81
CA LYS A 396 -31.56 -13.07 11.89
C LYS A 396 -32.17 -12.99 13.29
N LEU A 397 -32.48 -11.79 13.69
CA LEU A 397 -33.22 -11.54 14.93
C LEU A 397 -34.70 -11.94 14.71
N GLU A 398 -35.23 -12.82 15.54
CA GLU A 398 -36.64 -13.19 15.56
C GLU A 398 -37.44 -12.43 16.61
N SER A 399 -36.83 -12.24 17.78
CA SER A 399 -37.42 -11.42 18.83
C SER A 399 -36.36 -10.83 19.73
N ALA A 400 -36.68 -9.68 20.32
CA ALA A 400 -35.91 -9.03 21.36
C ALA A 400 -36.81 -8.74 22.57
N HIS A 401 -36.42 -9.22 23.74
CA HIS A 401 -37.06 -8.85 25.01
C HIS A 401 -36.34 -7.62 25.55
N VAL A 402 -37.05 -6.52 25.69
CA VAL A 402 -36.48 -5.20 25.95
C VAL A 402 -37.18 -4.56 27.15
N ALA A 403 -36.41 -4.02 28.08
CA ALA A 403 -36.89 -3.10 29.08
C ALA A 403 -36.78 -1.67 28.56
N MET A 404 -37.83 -0.88 28.74
CA MET A 404 -37.96 0.48 28.24
C MET A 404 -38.33 1.45 29.37
N LEU A 405 -37.68 2.60 29.40
CA LEU A 405 -37.97 3.67 30.36
C LEU A 405 -38.00 5.01 29.61
N ASP A 406 -39.14 5.71 29.73
CA ASP A 406 -39.28 7.08 29.29
C ASP A 406 -39.19 8.03 30.47
N VAL A 407 -38.40 9.10 30.35
CA VAL A 407 -38.22 10.14 31.36
C VAL A 407 -38.44 11.52 30.76
N ALA A 408 -39.06 12.41 31.52
CA ALA A 408 -39.55 13.68 30.99
C ALA A 408 -38.45 14.73 30.74
N ASP A 409 -37.37 14.70 31.51
CA ASP A 409 -36.37 15.77 31.45
C ASP A 409 -34.93 15.22 31.50
N SER A 410 -34.00 16.08 31.06
CA SER A 410 -32.58 15.74 30.94
C SER A 410 -31.88 15.50 32.27
N SER A 411 -32.36 16.11 33.38
CA SER A 411 -31.74 15.94 34.71
C SER A 411 -32.04 14.54 35.25
N LEU A 412 -33.26 14.07 35.04
CA LEU A 412 -33.69 12.73 35.38
C LEU A 412 -33.01 11.69 34.50
N ALA A 413 -32.92 11.92 33.22
CA ALA A 413 -32.19 11.08 32.28
C ALA A 413 -30.71 10.92 32.70
N ARG A 414 -30.05 12.01 33.04
CA ARG A 414 -28.68 11.99 33.53
C ARG A 414 -28.51 11.14 34.80
N ARG A 415 -29.40 11.28 35.78
CA ARG A 415 -29.35 10.48 37.01
C ARG A 415 -29.53 8.98 36.74
N VAL A 416 -30.44 8.61 35.85
CA VAL A 416 -30.64 7.21 35.45
C VAL A 416 -29.39 6.68 34.77
N TYR A 417 -28.78 7.47 33.84
CA TYR A 417 -27.53 7.07 33.18
C TYR A 417 -26.37 6.92 34.16
N GLU A 418 -26.23 7.83 35.11
CA GLU A 418 -25.18 7.73 36.16
C GLU A 418 -25.39 6.50 37.08
N ALA A 419 -26.65 6.14 37.37
CA ALA A 419 -26.98 4.95 38.17
C ALA A 419 -26.60 3.64 37.46
N HIS A 420 -26.52 3.62 36.12
CA HIS A 420 -26.09 2.46 35.36
C HIS A 420 -24.69 1.97 35.73
N ALA A 421 -23.78 2.88 36.10
CA ALA A 421 -22.41 2.51 36.49
C ALA A 421 -22.33 1.52 37.67
N THR A 422 -23.36 1.51 38.54
CA THR A 422 -23.42 0.65 39.74
C THR A 422 -24.56 -0.36 39.70
N THR A 423 -25.53 -0.16 38.79
CA THR A 423 -26.76 -0.95 38.72
C THR A 423 -27.02 -1.39 37.28
N PRO A 424 -26.64 -2.63 36.92
CA PRO A 424 -26.66 -3.08 35.52
C PRO A 424 -28.06 -3.24 34.93
N LEU A 425 -29.11 -3.41 35.76
CA LEU A 425 -30.49 -3.56 35.31
C LEU A 425 -31.18 -2.19 35.25
N LEU A 426 -31.81 -1.85 34.11
CA LEU A 426 -32.57 -0.60 33.93
C LEU A 426 -33.67 -0.42 34.98
N ALA A 427 -34.38 -1.47 35.30
CA ALA A 427 -35.43 -1.46 36.30
C ALA A 427 -34.94 -1.08 37.71
N ASP A 428 -33.77 -1.57 38.08
CA ASP A 428 -33.18 -1.27 39.40
C ASP A 428 -32.56 0.13 39.43
N ALA A 429 -31.90 0.53 38.35
CA ALA A 429 -31.39 1.90 38.22
C ALA A 429 -32.51 2.95 38.24
N ALA A 430 -33.61 2.67 37.57
CA ALA A 430 -34.79 3.54 37.62
C ALA A 430 -35.34 3.69 39.05
N LYS A 431 -35.55 2.58 39.78
CA LYS A 431 -36.02 2.60 41.16
C LYS A 431 -35.05 3.30 42.12
N GLN A 432 -33.75 3.19 41.90
CA GLN A 432 -32.74 3.86 42.70
C GLN A 432 -32.82 5.38 42.55
N VAL A 433 -33.15 5.86 41.35
CA VAL A 433 -33.23 7.28 41.03
C VAL A 433 -34.55 7.89 41.49
N ASP A 434 -35.66 7.21 41.20
CA ASP A 434 -37.01 7.56 41.64
C ASP A 434 -37.92 6.32 41.61
N PRO A 435 -38.47 5.89 42.78
CA PRO A 435 -39.37 4.74 42.84
C PRO A 435 -40.68 4.88 42.03
N ALA A 436 -41.02 6.10 41.61
CA ALA A 436 -42.19 6.35 40.77
C ALA A 436 -41.94 6.03 39.27
N LEU A 437 -40.69 5.89 38.86
CA LEU A 437 -40.34 5.52 37.49
C LEU A 437 -40.78 4.09 37.17
N LYS A 438 -41.48 3.95 36.06
CA LYS A 438 -41.99 2.64 35.60
C LYS A 438 -41.21 2.18 34.40
N VAL A 439 -40.49 1.11 34.54
CA VAL A 439 -39.87 0.38 33.39
C VAL A 439 -40.91 -0.57 32.83
N ILE A 440 -41.08 -0.54 31.54
CA ILE A 440 -41.98 -1.41 30.78
C ILE A 440 -41.12 -2.44 30.06
N GLU A 441 -41.47 -3.71 30.27
CA GLU A 441 -40.85 -4.81 29.50
C GLU A 441 -41.76 -5.22 28.36
N THR A 442 -41.20 -5.42 27.20
CA THR A 442 -41.92 -5.85 26.01
C THR A 442 -41.07 -6.79 25.17
N THR A 443 -41.76 -7.70 24.46
CA THR A 443 -41.09 -8.55 23.45
C THR A 443 -41.47 -8.04 22.08
N VAL A 444 -40.47 -7.63 21.31
CA VAL A 444 -40.62 -7.19 19.94
C VAL A 444 -40.29 -8.34 18.99
N HIS A 445 -41.19 -8.67 18.09
CA HIS A 445 -40.94 -9.66 17.06
C HIS A 445 -40.48 -9.02 15.76
N TYR A 446 -39.59 -9.70 15.04
CA TYR A 446 -39.00 -9.21 13.80
C TYR A 446 -39.34 -10.13 12.60
N PRO A 447 -39.58 -9.57 11.39
CA PRO A 447 -39.55 -8.12 11.12
C PRO A 447 -40.68 -7.36 11.81
N SER A 448 -40.38 -6.20 12.39
CA SER A 448 -41.38 -5.32 12.98
C SER A 448 -41.94 -4.35 11.95
N THR A 449 -43.25 -4.11 12.00
CA THR A 449 -43.92 -3.07 11.19
C THR A 449 -43.80 -1.67 11.81
N ASP A 450 -43.44 -1.59 13.06
CA ASP A 450 -43.16 -0.34 13.75
C ASP A 450 -41.78 0.21 13.31
N PRO A 451 -41.70 1.44 12.76
CA PRO A 451 -40.44 2.03 12.28
C PRO A 451 -39.37 2.15 13.36
N GLU A 452 -39.74 2.46 14.61
CA GLU A 452 -38.80 2.57 15.72
C GLU A 452 -38.11 1.22 15.95
N TRP A 453 -38.89 0.16 16.19
CA TRP A 453 -38.37 -1.17 16.44
C TRP A 453 -37.63 -1.75 15.23
N SER A 454 -38.15 -1.50 14.02
CA SER A 454 -37.49 -1.94 12.79
C SER A 454 -36.08 -1.36 12.66
N SER A 455 -35.89 -0.08 13.03
CA SER A 455 -34.57 0.58 12.99
C SER A 455 -33.57 0.00 14.01
N LEU A 456 -34.06 -0.57 15.10
CA LEU A 456 -33.23 -1.16 16.17
C LEU A 456 -32.82 -2.62 15.92
N ALA A 457 -33.39 -3.26 14.90
CA ALA A 457 -33.12 -4.68 14.59
C ALA A 457 -31.62 -4.98 14.41
N VAL A 458 -30.91 -4.15 13.65
CA VAL A 458 -29.46 -4.31 13.41
C VAL A 458 -28.68 -4.17 14.72
N LEU A 459 -29.05 -3.18 15.55
CA LEU A 459 -28.41 -2.90 16.81
C LEU A 459 -28.58 -4.06 17.80
N PHE A 460 -29.81 -4.56 17.96
CA PHE A 460 -30.09 -5.71 18.82
C PHE A 460 -29.44 -7.00 18.33
N THR A 461 -29.28 -7.15 17.01
CA THR A 461 -28.52 -8.29 16.46
C THR A 461 -27.07 -8.29 16.96
N GLN A 462 -26.44 -7.13 17.05
CA GLN A 462 -25.02 -6.97 17.37
C GLN A 462 -24.75 -6.90 18.90
N GLN A 463 -25.71 -6.43 19.69
CA GLN A 463 -25.54 -6.24 21.13
C GLN A 463 -25.77 -7.54 21.92
N GLU A 464 -25.07 -7.71 23.01
CA GLU A 464 -25.31 -8.80 23.97
C GLU A 464 -26.46 -8.47 24.94
N ALA A 465 -27.07 -9.50 25.53
CA ALA A 465 -28.05 -9.32 26.59
C ALA A 465 -27.45 -8.53 27.76
N GLY A 466 -28.21 -7.60 28.28
CA GLY A 466 -27.76 -6.62 29.28
C GLY A 466 -27.35 -5.27 28.72
N ALA A 467 -27.13 -5.15 27.43
CA ALA A 467 -26.73 -3.89 26.81
C ALA A 467 -27.80 -2.79 26.93
N TRP A 468 -27.35 -1.58 27.27
CA TRP A 468 -28.19 -0.39 27.34
C TRP A 468 -28.03 0.47 26.09
N LEU A 469 -29.17 1.09 25.68
CA LEU A 469 -29.26 2.05 24.60
C LEU A 469 -29.92 3.31 25.14
N GLY A 470 -29.34 4.45 24.84
CA GLY A 470 -29.84 5.73 25.32
C GLY A 470 -28.95 6.39 26.38
N PRO A 471 -29.34 7.55 26.86
CA PRO A 471 -30.63 8.22 26.61
C PRO A 471 -30.73 8.77 25.17
N VAL A 472 -31.82 8.47 24.47
CA VAL A 472 -32.15 9.07 23.18
C VAL A 472 -33.35 9.99 23.33
N GLN A 473 -33.44 11.08 22.55
CA GLN A 473 -34.62 11.96 22.54
C GLN A 473 -35.84 11.20 21.98
N HIS A 474 -36.94 11.23 22.72
CA HIS A 474 -38.17 10.59 22.33
C HIS A 474 -39.39 11.38 22.87
N GLU A 475 -40.32 11.76 22.00
CA GLU A 475 -41.59 12.43 22.34
C GLU A 475 -41.48 13.61 23.34
N GLY A 476 -40.43 14.41 23.22
CA GLY A 476 -40.19 15.59 24.11
C GLY A 476 -39.47 15.24 25.42
N GLY A 477 -39.13 14.00 25.66
CA GLY A 477 -38.33 13.50 26.77
C GLY A 477 -37.14 12.66 26.29
N TYR A 478 -36.78 11.68 27.11
CA TYR A 478 -35.65 10.77 26.84
C TYR A 478 -36.07 9.32 27.08
N ARG A 479 -35.65 8.44 26.18
CA ARG A 479 -35.89 7.01 26.26
C ARG A 479 -34.59 6.25 26.52
N PHE A 480 -34.66 5.29 27.43
CA PHE A 480 -33.65 4.24 27.64
C PHE A 480 -34.24 2.90 27.23
N LEU A 481 -33.41 2.08 26.60
CA LEU A 481 -33.71 0.69 26.30
C LEU A 481 -32.62 -0.20 26.87
N GLN A 482 -33.00 -1.34 27.38
CA GLN A 482 -32.06 -2.41 27.75
C GLN A 482 -32.49 -3.69 27.06
N LEU A 483 -31.57 -4.29 26.31
CA LEU A 483 -31.80 -5.61 25.75
C LEU A 483 -31.69 -6.66 26.87
N LEU A 484 -32.79 -7.28 27.26
CA LEU A 484 -32.82 -8.30 28.31
C LEU A 484 -32.47 -9.70 27.78
N ASP A 485 -33.03 -10.03 26.61
CA ASP A 485 -32.80 -11.29 25.91
C ASP A 485 -33.11 -11.14 24.42
N LYS A 486 -32.58 -12.04 23.59
CA LYS A 486 -32.89 -12.09 22.17
C LYS A 486 -32.97 -13.52 21.64
N GLN A 487 -33.87 -13.73 20.72
CA GLN A 487 -33.94 -14.98 19.95
C GLN A 487 -33.42 -14.74 18.54
N MET A 488 -32.47 -15.56 18.16
CA MET A 488 -31.83 -15.52 16.85
C MET A 488 -32.10 -16.85 16.14
N SER A 489 -32.49 -16.79 14.86
CA SER A 489 -32.58 -17.99 14.03
C SER A 489 -31.48 -18.00 12.97
N ASP A 490 -31.13 -19.21 12.56
CA ASP A 490 -30.21 -19.38 11.44
C ASP A 490 -30.94 -19.05 10.13
N GLN A 491 -30.24 -18.41 9.20
CA GLN A 491 -30.71 -18.20 7.83
C GLN A 491 -30.26 -19.37 6.94
N ASN A 492 -31.01 -19.64 5.88
CA ASN A 492 -30.55 -20.55 4.82
C ASN A 492 -29.75 -19.74 3.78
N PHE A 493 -28.85 -20.39 3.09
CA PHE A 493 -28.05 -19.76 2.02
C PHE A 493 -28.97 -19.11 0.95
N GLU A 494 -30.04 -19.79 0.57
CA GLU A 494 -31.00 -19.38 -0.46
C GLU A 494 -31.78 -18.11 -0.06
N ASP A 495 -31.91 -17.84 1.24
CA ASP A 495 -32.65 -16.69 1.78
C ASP A 495 -31.79 -15.42 1.84
N LEU A 496 -30.48 -15.53 1.55
CA LEU A 496 -29.55 -14.40 1.58
C LEU A 496 -29.70 -13.50 0.35
N PRO A 497 -29.38 -12.20 0.47
CA PRO A 497 -29.28 -11.30 -0.69
C PRO A 497 -28.31 -11.84 -1.74
N ALA A 498 -28.64 -11.67 -3.02
CA ALA A 498 -27.84 -12.20 -4.14
C ALA A 498 -26.35 -11.80 -4.08
N ALA A 499 -26.05 -10.57 -3.68
CA ALA A 499 -24.66 -10.10 -3.50
C ALA A 499 -23.91 -10.89 -2.41
N THR A 500 -24.60 -11.28 -1.34
CA THR A 500 -24.03 -12.10 -0.26
C THR A 500 -23.80 -13.54 -0.74
N GLN A 501 -24.76 -14.11 -1.48
CA GLN A 501 -24.59 -15.42 -2.09
C GLN A 501 -23.37 -15.44 -3.02
N GLN A 502 -23.21 -14.44 -3.89
CA GLN A 502 -22.05 -14.30 -4.77
C GLN A 502 -20.72 -14.20 -4.02
N ASN A 503 -20.67 -13.51 -2.88
CA ASN A 503 -19.46 -13.45 -2.05
C ASN A 503 -19.10 -14.83 -1.47
N ILE A 504 -20.12 -15.60 -1.03
CA ILE A 504 -19.91 -16.95 -0.51
C ILE A 504 -19.49 -17.90 -1.64
N GLU A 505 -20.09 -17.80 -2.82
CA GLU A 505 -19.68 -18.54 -4.02
C GLU A 505 -18.25 -18.17 -4.44
N GLY A 506 -17.87 -16.90 -4.33
CA GLY A 506 -16.49 -16.44 -4.52
C GLY A 506 -15.52 -17.14 -3.59
N SER A 507 -15.86 -17.25 -2.29
CA SER A 507 -15.07 -17.98 -1.30
C SER A 507 -15.03 -19.50 -1.60
N ALA A 508 -16.12 -20.07 -2.11
CA ALA A 508 -16.12 -21.46 -2.58
C ALA A 508 -15.20 -21.65 -3.79
N GLY A 509 -15.10 -20.66 -4.67
CA GLY A 509 -14.14 -20.64 -5.78
C GLY A 509 -12.69 -20.60 -5.31
N GLU A 510 -12.38 -19.90 -4.21
CA GLU A 510 -11.08 -19.95 -3.56
C GLU A 510 -10.77 -21.34 -3.01
N LEU A 511 -11.73 -21.97 -2.33
CA LEU A 511 -11.57 -23.35 -1.86
C LEU A 511 -11.30 -24.33 -3.01
N ALA A 512 -11.98 -24.16 -4.15
CA ALA A 512 -11.74 -24.98 -5.34
C ALA A 512 -10.31 -24.81 -5.87
N ARG A 513 -9.81 -23.56 -5.92
CA ARG A 513 -8.41 -23.27 -6.31
C ARG A 513 -7.42 -23.89 -5.34
N ASP A 514 -7.65 -23.77 -4.04
CA ASP A 514 -6.78 -24.37 -3.00
C ASP A 514 -6.74 -25.88 -3.12
N GLN A 515 -7.89 -26.54 -3.30
CA GLN A 515 -7.95 -27.98 -3.50
C GLN A 515 -7.18 -28.42 -4.76
N ARG A 516 -7.36 -27.70 -5.86
CA ARG A 516 -6.65 -27.95 -7.11
C ARG A 516 -5.15 -27.76 -6.96
N PHE A 517 -4.74 -26.70 -6.28
CA PHE A 517 -3.34 -26.41 -6.01
C PHE A 517 -2.69 -27.48 -5.11
N ASN A 518 -3.40 -27.95 -4.08
CA ASN A 518 -2.92 -29.06 -3.24
C ASN A 518 -2.75 -30.33 -4.06
N GLN A 519 -3.73 -30.74 -4.87
CA GLN A 519 -3.62 -31.90 -5.75
C GLN A 519 -2.43 -31.77 -6.72
N PHE A 520 -2.21 -30.56 -7.25
CA PHE A 520 -1.08 -30.28 -8.12
C PHE A 520 0.24 -30.46 -7.38
N THR A 521 0.42 -29.89 -6.19
CA THR A 521 1.65 -30.03 -5.39
C THR A 521 1.88 -31.46 -4.93
N ASP A 522 0.83 -32.21 -4.59
CA ASP A 522 0.91 -33.64 -4.26
C ASP A 522 1.39 -34.46 -5.46
N SER A 523 0.94 -34.12 -6.67
CA SER A 523 1.44 -34.77 -7.90
C SER A 523 2.91 -34.48 -8.14
N LEU A 524 3.39 -33.25 -7.84
CA LEU A 524 4.80 -32.91 -7.90
C LEU A 524 5.64 -33.68 -6.84
N ALA A 525 5.10 -33.80 -5.62
CA ALA A 525 5.75 -34.59 -4.56
C ALA A 525 5.91 -36.06 -4.96
N THR A 526 4.86 -36.63 -5.58
CA THR A 526 4.92 -38.00 -6.14
C THR A 526 5.95 -38.12 -7.26
N ALA A 527 6.10 -37.10 -8.11
CA ALA A 527 7.01 -37.13 -9.26
C ALA A 527 8.47 -36.85 -8.90
N PHE A 528 8.73 -36.03 -7.88
CA PHE A 528 10.08 -35.52 -7.57
C PHE A 528 10.68 -36.13 -6.30
N HIS A 529 9.90 -36.89 -5.52
CA HIS A 529 10.35 -37.60 -4.33
C HIS A 529 11.14 -36.70 -3.36
N PRO A 530 10.51 -35.72 -2.69
CA PRO A 530 11.19 -34.81 -1.76
C PRO A 530 11.85 -35.61 -0.61
N VAL A 531 13.05 -35.20 -0.22
CA VAL A 531 13.75 -35.74 0.96
C VAL A 531 13.72 -34.67 2.05
N VAL A 532 13.03 -34.96 3.17
CA VAL A 532 12.88 -34.07 4.30
C VAL A 532 13.58 -34.64 5.54
N ASP A 533 14.54 -33.89 6.12
CA ASP A 533 15.22 -34.26 7.36
C ASP A 533 14.39 -33.85 8.60
N HIS A 534 13.34 -34.63 8.87
CA HIS A 534 12.44 -34.38 10.01
C HIS A 534 13.19 -34.36 11.35
N ALA A 535 14.27 -35.14 11.50
CA ALA A 535 15.06 -35.20 12.74
C ALA A 535 15.84 -33.88 12.98
N LEU A 536 16.34 -33.27 11.90
CA LEU A 536 17.01 -31.98 11.99
C LEU A 536 15.99 -30.84 12.17
N ILE A 537 14.89 -30.87 11.43
CA ILE A 537 13.80 -29.89 11.56
C ILE A 537 13.24 -29.85 12.99
N ALA A 538 13.03 -30.98 13.62
CA ALA A 538 12.56 -31.07 15.00
C ALA A 538 13.44 -30.26 15.99
N LYS A 539 14.76 -30.22 15.73
CA LYS A 539 15.74 -29.52 16.58
C LYS A 539 15.80 -27.98 16.32
N LEU A 540 15.24 -27.50 15.22
CA LEU A 540 15.24 -26.06 14.92
C LEU A 540 14.25 -25.32 15.81
N PRO A 541 14.59 -24.12 16.29
CA PRO A 541 13.69 -23.34 17.15
C PRO A 541 12.46 -22.86 16.38
N TRP A 542 11.32 -22.74 17.09
CA TRP A 542 10.12 -22.10 16.62
C TRP A 542 9.38 -21.45 17.80
N PRO A 543 9.10 -20.14 17.78
CA PRO A 543 9.54 -19.17 16.77
C PRO A 543 11.06 -19.01 16.73
N VAL A 544 11.58 -18.59 15.56
CA VAL A 544 13.02 -18.32 15.40
C VAL A 544 13.35 -16.99 16.07
N PRO A 545 14.34 -16.92 16.98
CA PRO A 545 14.73 -15.67 17.64
C PRO A 545 15.11 -14.56 16.67
N MET A 546 14.70 -13.32 16.96
CA MET A 546 15.01 -12.14 16.14
C MET A 546 16.46 -11.65 16.29
N ASP A 547 17.13 -12.00 17.39
CA ASP A 547 18.42 -11.40 17.80
C ASP A 547 19.67 -12.04 17.13
N ALA A 548 19.52 -12.87 16.14
CA ALA A 548 20.65 -13.55 15.49
C ALA A 548 21.27 -12.78 14.30
N MET A 549 21.12 -11.42 14.26
CA MET A 549 21.92 -10.58 13.38
C MET A 549 23.03 -9.90 14.20
N ARG A 550 24.12 -10.60 14.44
CA ARG A 550 25.46 -10.06 14.74
C ARG A 550 26.48 -10.66 13.78
#